data_6912e989a5403610384e59c027576b00
#
_entry.id   6912e989a5403610384e59c027576b00
#
_cell.length_a   1.000
_cell.length_b   1.000
_cell.length_c   1.000
_cell.angle_alpha   90.00
_cell.angle_beta   90.00
_cell.angle_gamma   90.00
#
_symmetry.space_group_name_H-M   'P 1'
#
loop_
_entity.id
_entity.type
_entity.pdbx_description
1 polymer ?
#
loop_
_entity_poly.entity_id
_entity_poly.type
_entity_poly.pdbx_seq_one_letter_code
_entity_poly.pdbx_strand_id
1 'polypeptide(L)'
;MNKKAVILLSGGLDSTTCLALAKDQGFELFALTVNYGQRHDFELQSAKKTAQVFGVQKHSIIHIDLAQFGGSALTDQIEVPKDRDESDMTEIPITYVPARNTVFLSLALAWAETLEAFNIFIGVNALDYSGYPDCRPEYISSFEKT
;
A
#
# COMPACT_ATOMS: atom_id res chain seq x y z
N MET A 1 26.87 4.52 7.23
CA MET A 1 25.50 5.04 7.42
C MET A 1 24.48 4.05 6.91
N ASN A 2 23.43 3.83 7.67
CA ASN A 2 22.37 2.94 7.25
C ASN A 2 21.52 3.63 6.17
N LYS A 3 21.15 2.86 5.14
CA LYS A 3 20.23 3.35 4.11
C LYS A 3 18.83 3.40 4.67
N LYS A 4 18.09 4.44 4.33
CA LYS A 4 16.71 4.61 4.73
C LYS A 4 15.77 4.04 3.66
N ALA A 5 14.68 3.44 4.11
CA ALA A 5 13.62 2.95 3.22
C ALA A 5 12.27 3.36 3.78
N VAL A 6 11.38 3.76 2.89
CA VAL A 6 9.97 3.98 3.21
C VAL A 6 9.20 2.72 2.80
N ILE A 7 8.43 2.16 3.72
CA ILE A 7 7.65 0.95 3.49
C ILE A 7 6.18 1.30 3.62
N LEU A 8 5.42 1.05 2.57
CA LEU A 8 3.96 1.18 2.63
C LEU A 8 3.40 0.00 3.42
N LEU A 9 2.89 0.26 4.60
CA LEU A 9 2.45 -0.74 5.56
C LEU A 9 0.94 -0.66 5.76
N SER A 10 0.23 -1.67 5.29
CA SER A 10 -1.24 -1.72 5.39
C SER A 10 -1.75 -2.55 6.58
N GLY A 11 -0.88 -3.33 7.21
CA GLY A 11 -1.28 -4.31 8.22
C GLY A 11 -1.57 -5.69 7.65
N GLY A 12 -1.59 -5.83 6.33
CA GLY A 12 -1.76 -7.12 5.67
C GLY A 12 -0.44 -7.88 5.51
N LEU A 13 -0.55 -9.12 5.01
CA LEU A 13 0.59 -10.02 4.90
C LEU A 13 1.67 -9.50 3.96
N ASP A 14 1.27 -9.02 2.77
CA ASP A 14 2.23 -8.61 1.74
C ASP A 14 3.08 -7.42 2.20
N SER A 15 2.45 -6.42 2.81
CA SER A 15 3.18 -5.26 3.31
C SER A 15 4.06 -5.61 4.51
N THR A 16 3.63 -6.52 5.35
CA THR A 16 4.43 -7.02 6.48
C THR A 16 5.66 -7.76 5.97
N THR A 17 5.51 -8.56 4.92
CA THR A 17 6.63 -9.24 4.27
C THR A 17 7.63 -8.24 3.70
N CYS A 18 7.15 -7.16 3.08
CA CYS A 18 8.02 -6.09 2.58
C CYS A 18 8.82 -5.43 3.70
N LEU A 19 8.18 -5.19 4.83
CA LEU A 19 8.84 -4.61 5.99
C LEU A 19 9.94 -5.54 6.53
N ALA A 20 9.64 -6.83 6.64
CA ALA A 20 10.62 -7.84 7.08
C ALA A 20 11.79 -7.92 6.12
N LEU A 21 11.53 -7.89 4.81
CA LEU A 21 12.56 -7.92 3.79
C LEU A 21 13.46 -6.70 3.86
N ALA A 22 12.90 -5.51 4.01
CA ALA A 22 13.66 -4.28 4.14
C ALA A 22 14.55 -4.32 5.39
N LYS A 23 14.03 -4.83 6.49
CA LYS A 23 14.80 -4.98 7.72
C LYS A 23 15.95 -5.95 7.52
N ASP A 24 15.71 -7.09 6.86
CA ASP A 24 16.73 -8.09 6.61
C ASP A 24 17.85 -7.54 5.72
N GLN A 25 17.53 -6.63 4.82
CA GLN A 25 18.51 -5.97 3.95
C GLN A 25 19.28 -4.84 4.65
N GLY A 26 19.00 -4.58 5.91
CA GLY A 26 19.75 -3.61 6.71
C GLY A 26 19.29 -2.16 6.61
N PHE A 27 18.11 -1.91 6.07
CA PHE A 27 17.58 -0.55 5.97
C PHE A 27 17.11 -0.02 7.32
N GLU A 28 17.27 1.28 7.52
CA GLU A 28 16.50 2.00 8.54
C GLU A 28 15.06 2.12 8.03
N LEU A 29 14.12 1.69 8.86
CA LEU A 29 12.74 1.51 8.46
C LEU A 29 11.87 2.72 8.82
N PHE A 30 11.18 3.24 7.83
CA PHE A 30 10.17 4.30 7.99
C PHE A 30 8.88 3.77 7.39
N ALA A 31 7.89 3.51 8.22
CA ALA A 31 6.64 2.90 7.77
C ALA A 31 5.59 3.98 7.51
N LEU A 32 4.91 3.87 6.38
CA LEU A 32 3.82 4.76 6.01
C LEU A 32 2.53 3.96 5.87
N THR A 33 1.53 4.32 6.64
CA THR A 33 0.20 3.75 6.55
C THR A 33 -0.77 4.84 6.10
N VAL A 34 -1.56 4.54 5.08
CA VAL A 34 -2.58 5.46 4.57
C VAL A 34 -3.95 4.89 4.92
N ASN A 35 -4.69 5.63 5.73
CA ASN A 35 -6.08 5.31 6.04
C ASN A 35 -6.95 6.07 5.04
N TYR A 36 -7.58 5.33 4.12
CA TYR A 36 -8.34 5.92 3.01
C TYR A 36 -9.85 5.62 3.09
N GLY A 37 -10.35 5.38 4.29
CA GLY A 37 -11.77 5.07 4.48
C GLY A 37 -12.08 3.58 4.43
N GLN A 38 -11.12 2.73 4.75
CA GLN A 38 -11.34 1.29 4.90
C GLN A 38 -12.42 1.03 5.95
N ARG A 39 -13.21 -0.03 5.73
CA ARG A 39 -14.33 -0.37 6.61
C ARG A 39 -13.91 -0.94 7.97
N HIS A 40 -12.63 -1.34 8.11
CA HIS A 40 -12.16 -2.04 9.30
C HIS A 40 -10.92 -1.37 9.89
N ASP A 41 -11.06 -0.93 11.14
CA ASP A 41 -9.95 -0.31 11.88
C ASP A 41 -8.90 -1.30 12.34
N PHE A 42 -9.22 -2.61 12.36
CA PHE A 42 -8.27 -3.60 12.85
C PHE A 42 -6.99 -3.67 11.99
N GLU A 43 -7.10 -3.34 10.70
CA GLU A 43 -5.91 -3.29 9.83
C GLU A 43 -4.96 -2.18 10.27
N LEU A 44 -5.50 -1.03 10.68
CA LEU A 44 -4.69 0.07 11.21
C LEU A 44 -4.01 -0.33 12.52
N GLN A 45 -4.72 -1.02 13.41
CA GLN A 45 -4.15 -1.51 14.65
C GLN A 45 -3.07 -2.55 14.39
N SER A 46 -3.30 -3.44 13.41
CA SER A 46 -2.31 -4.42 12.99
C SER A 46 -1.05 -3.75 12.45
N ALA A 47 -1.21 -2.69 11.64
CA ALA A 47 -0.08 -1.95 11.12
C ALA A 47 0.75 -1.30 12.23
N LYS A 48 0.10 -0.70 13.22
CA LYS A 48 0.77 -0.09 14.37
C LYS A 48 1.58 -1.12 15.15
N LYS A 49 0.99 -2.28 15.42
CA LYS A 49 1.64 -3.36 16.14
C LYS A 49 2.84 -3.90 15.36
N THR A 50 2.67 -4.12 14.07
CA THR A 50 3.72 -4.62 13.19
C THR A 50 4.89 -3.64 13.15
N ALA A 51 4.62 -2.35 12.99
CA ALA A 51 5.66 -1.32 12.98
C ALA A 51 6.45 -1.35 14.29
N GLN A 52 5.77 -1.50 15.41
CA GLN A 52 6.42 -1.56 16.72
C GLN A 52 7.31 -2.79 16.86
N VAL A 53 6.81 -3.96 16.43
CA VAL A 53 7.53 -5.24 16.52
C VAL A 53 8.81 -5.19 15.68
N PHE A 54 8.75 -4.61 14.48
CA PHE A 54 9.90 -4.52 13.59
C PHE A 54 10.85 -3.37 13.93
N GLY A 55 10.51 -2.53 14.88
CA GLY A 55 11.40 -1.47 15.34
C GLY A 55 11.61 -0.36 14.32
N VAL A 56 10.55 0.07 13.64
CA VAL A 56 10.66 1.19 12.68
C VAL A 56 11.07 2.46 13.41
N GLN A 57 11.83 3.31 12.73
CA GLN A 57 12.28 4.59 13.30
C GLN A 57 11.10 5.54 13.48
N LYS A 58 10.17 5.54 12.52
CA LYS A 58 8.97 6.34 12.59
C LYS A 58 7.87 5.66 11.80
N HIS A 59 6.66 5.68 12.35
CA HIS A 59 5.45 5.22 11.66
C HIS A 59 4.54 6.43 11.44
N SER A 60 4.42 6.87 10.19
CA SER A 60 3.51 7.95 9.82
C SER A 60 2.19 7.37 9.35
N ILE A 61 1.09 7.91 9.87
CA ILE A 61 -0.25 7.51 9.46
C ILE A 61 -0.93 8.73 8.86
N ILE A 62 -1.34 8.60 7.60
CA ILE A 62 -2.00 9.67 6.86
C ILE A 62 -3.45 9.27 6.64
N HIS A 63 -4.36 10.17 6.95
CA HIS A 63 -5.79 9.97 6.74
C HIS A 63 -6.23 10.76 5.52
N ILE A 64 -6.77 10.06 4.52
CA ILE A 64 -7.35 10.66 3.32
C ILE A 64 -8.73 10.06 3.10
N ASP A 65 -9.60 10.81 2.45
CA ASP A 65 -10.96 10.36 2.17
C ASP A 65 -11.18 10.18 0.67
N LEU A 66 -10.80 9.00 0.17
CA LEU A 66 -11.04 8.64 -1.22
C LEU A 66 -12.52 8.33 -1.50
N ALA A 67 -13.32 8.13 -0.46
CA ALA A 67 -14.76 7.91 -0.60
C ALA A 67 -15.48 9.10 -1.25
N GLN A 68 -14.90 10.30 -1.17
CA GLN A 68 -15.45 11.49 -1.81
C GLN A 68 -15.57 11.33 -3.33
N PHE A 69 -14.74 10.49 -3.92
CA PHE A 69 -14.77 10.26 -5.37
C PHE A 69 -15.70 9.12 -5.77
N GLY A 70 -16.09 8.26 -4.84
CA GLY A 70 -16.93 7.10 -5.11
C GLY A 70 -16.26 6.04 -5.99
N GLY A 71 -17.05 5.16 -6.54
CA GLY A 71 -16.60 4.20 -7.55
C GLY A 71 -15.98 2.92 -7.03
N SER A 72 -16.01 2.67 -5.73
CA SER A 72 -15.45 1.44 -5.14
C SER A 72 -16.37 0.87 -4.06
N ALA A 73 -16.48 -0.44 -4.02
CA ALA A 73 -17.20 -1.14 -2.95
C ALA A 73 -16.50 -1.01 -1.59
N LEU A 74 -15.21 -0.64 -1.56
CA LEU A 74 -14.46 -0.44 -0.31
C LEU A 74 -14.70 0.93 0.31
N THR A 75 -15.06 1.93 -0.50
CA THR A 75 -15.30 3.30 -0.05
C THR A 75 -16.77 3.70 -0.13
N ASP A 76 -17.53 3.08 -1.04
CA ASP A 76 -18.97 3.29 -1.19
C ASP A 76 -19.74 2.18 -0.46
N GLN A 77 -21.05 2.34 -0.31
CA GLN A 77 -21.90 1.31 0.27
C GLN A 77 -22.36 0.29 -0.78
N ILE A 78 -21.43 -0.11 -1.63
CA ILE A 78 -21.66 -1.12 -2.67
C ILE A 78 -21.30 -2.48 -2.08
N GLU A 79 -22.14 -3.49 -2.34
CA GLU A 79 -21.87 -4.85 -1.88
C GLU A 79 -20.63 -5.42 -2.57
N VAL A 80 -19.72 -5.98 -1.76
CA VAL A 80 -18.51 -6.60 -2.29
C VAL A 80 -18.86 -8.01 -2.82
N PRO A 81 -18.58 -8.31 -4.10
CA PRO A 81 -18.82 -9.66 -4.65
C PRO A 81 -17.96 -10.70 -3.93
N LYS A 82 -18.57 -11.84 -3.54
CA LYS A 82 -17.89 -12.89 -2.79
C LYS A 82 -17.43 -14.06 -3.66
N ASP A 83 -18.09 -14.28 -4.79
CA ASP A 83 -17.88 -15.46 -5.63
C ASP A 83 -17.32 -15.10 -7.01
N ARG A 84 -16.35 -14.19 -7.03
CA ARG A 84 -15.72 -13.78 -8.28
C ARG A 84 -14.70 -14.82 -8.72
N ASP A 85 -14.89 -15.36 -9.94
CA ASP A 85 -14.00 -16.33 -10.54
C ASP A 85 -12.72 -15.66 -11.08
N GLU A 86 -11.63 -16.43 -11.16
CA GLU A 86 -10.36 -15.92 -11.73
C GLU A 86 -10.53 -15.47 -13.19
N SER A 87 -11.48 -16.08 -13.92
CA SER A 87 -11.77 -15.68 -15.31
C SER A 87 -12.25 -14.23 -15.42
N ASP A 88 -12.78 -13.65 -14.35
CA ASP A 88 -13.28 -12.28 -14.33
C ASP A 88 -12.17 -11.27 -14.00
N MET A 89 -10.93 -11.71 -13.78
CA MET A 89 -9.81 -10.82 -13.44
C MET A 89 -9.34 -9.97 -14.61
N THR A 90 -9.86 -10.19 -15.82
CA THR A 90 -9.60 -9.33 -16.97
C THR A 90 -10.31 -7.99 -16.87
N GLU A 91 -11.40 -7.92 -16.10
CA GLU A 91 -12.12 -6.69 -15.82
C GLU A 91 -11.59 -6.03 -14.54
N ILE A 92 -11.75 -4.72 -14.47
CA ILE A 92 -11.38 -3.98 -13.26
C ILE A 92 -12.39 -4.32 -12.16
N PRO A 93 -11.96 -4.91 -11.02
CA PRO A 93 -12.89 -5.26 -9.95
C PRO A 93 -13.56 -4.04 -9.35
N ILE A 94 -14.81 -4.21 -8.87
CA ILE A 94 -15.53 -3.12 -8.19
C ILE A 94 -14.89 -2.79 -6.82
N THR A 95 -14.04 -3.66 -6.29
CA THR A 95 -13.25 -3.40 -5.08
C THR A 95 -12.05 -2.50 -5.35
N TYR A 96 -11.73 -2.23 -6.61
CA TYR A 96 -10.66 -1.33 -6.97
C TYR A 96 -10.97 0.09 -6.50
N VAL A 97 -10.10 0.65 -5.67
CA VAL A 97 -10.14 2.07 -5.31
C VAL A 97 -9.32 2.80 -6.36
N PRO A 98 -9.94 3.64 -7.19
CA PRO A 98 -9.25 4.23 -8.35
C PRO A 98 -7.93 4.91 -7.97
N ALA A 99 -6.86 4.48 -8.63
CA ALA A 99 -5.51 5.01 -8.47
C ALA A 99 -4.97 5.00 -7.02
N ARG A 100 -5.47 4.11 -6.16
CA ARG A 100 -5.04 4.03 -4.76
C ARG A 100 -3.52 3.88 -4.62
N ASN A 101 -2.91 2.94 -5.36
CA ASN A 101 -1.46 2.74 -5.29
C ASN A 101 -0.70 3.95 -5.81
N THR A 102 -1.23 4.65 -6.80
CA THR A 102 -0.64 5.90 -7.29
C THR A 102 -0.61 6.94 -6.19
N VAL A 103 -1.71 7.11 -5.47
CA VAL A 103 -1.80 8.05 -4.34
C VAL A 103 -0.79 7.65 -3.25
N PHE A 104 -0.75 6.36 -2.90
CA PHE A 104 0.15 5.88 -1.85
C PHE A 104 1.61 6.05 -2.22
N LEU A 105 1.98 5.74 -3.46
CA LEU A 105 3.35 5.90 -3.94
C LEU A 105 3.75 7.37 -3.97
N SER A 106 2.84 8.26 -4.34
CA SER A 106 3.11 9.70 -4.35
C SER A 106 3.35 10.24 -2.94
N LEU A 107 2.57 9.79 -1.96
CA LEU A 107 2.78 10.16 -0.55
C LEU A 107 4.10 9.60 -0.03
N ALA A 108 4.41 8.36 -0.37
CA ALA A 108 5.67 7.72 0.02
C ALA A 108 6.86 8.46 -0.59
N LEU A 109 6.76 8.87 -1.85
CA LEU A 109 7.81 9.64 -2.52
C LEU A 109 8.03 10.98 -1.84
N ALA A 110 6.96 11.69 -1.50
CA ALA A 110 7.06 12.97 -0.82
C ALA A 110 7.79 12.83 0.52
N TRP A 111 7.43 11.80 1.29
CA TRP A 111 8.08 11.56 2.57
C TRP A 111 9.53 11.11 2.40
N ALA A 112 9.78 10.24 1.41
CA ALA A 112 11.13 9.77 1.12
C ALA A 112 12.07 10.93 0.78
N GLU A 113 11.59 11.91 0.03
CA GLU A 113 12.40 13.09 -0.28
C GLU A 113 12.78 13.86 0.98
N THR A 114 11.86 14.04 1.93
CA THR A 114 12.17 14.73 3.18
C THR A 114 13.15 13.95 4.06
N LEU A 115 13.13 12.63 3.96
CA LEU A 115 14.02 11.74 4.72
C LEU A 115 15.37 11.53 4.04
N GLU A 116 15.50 11.96 2.80
CA GLU A 116 16.64 11.60 1.93
C GLU A 116 16.76 10.07 1.78
N ALA A 117 15.60 9.41 1.66
CA ALA A 117 15.50 7.98 1.40
C ALA A 117 15.32 7.74 -0.11
N PHE A 118 16.02 6.74 -0.62
CA PHE A 118 16.01 6.43 -2.06
C PHE A 118 15.33 5.11 -2.37
N ASN A 119 14.71 4.48 -1.36
CA ASN A 119 14.09 3.18 -1.51
C ASN A 119 12.68 3.22 -0.95
N ILE A 120 11.72 2.74 -1.74
CA ILE A 120 10.33 2.59 -1.35
C ILE A 120 9.95 1.14 -1.57
N PHE A 121 9.36 0.51 -0.56
CA PHE A 121 8.88 -0.86 -0.64
C PHE A 121 7.36 -0.84 -0.66
N ILE A 122 6.78 -1.54 -1.62
CA ILE A 122 5.34 -1.70 -1.76
C ILE A 122 5.02 -3.18 -2.02
N GLY A 123 4.05 -3.70 -1.29
CA GLY A 123 3.63 -5.08 -1.44
C GLY A 123 2.51 -5.21 -2.46
N VAL A 124 2.86 -5.33 -3.72
CA VAL A 124 1.91 -5.60 -4.79
C VAL A 124 2.17 -7.00 -5.35
N ASN A 125 1.09 -7.70 -5.68
CA ASN A 125 1.17 -9.02 -6.28
C ASN A 125 0.47 -8.97 -7.63
N ALA A 126 1.23 -9.11 -8.71
CA ALA A 126 0.70 -9.03 -10.06
C ALA A 126 -0.30 -10.14 -10.36
N LEU A 127 -0.14 -11.30 -9.75
CA LEU A 127 -1.06 -12.43 -9.95
C LEU A 127 -2.42 -12.16 -9.31
N ASP A 128 -2.42 -11.71 -8.04
CA ASP A 128 -3.66 -11.48 -7.28
C ASP A 128 -4.37 -10.20 -7.72
N TYR A 129 -3.63 -9.23 -8.23
CA TYR A 129 -4.14 -7.90 -8.56
C TYR A 129 -4.05 -7.59 -10.06
N SER A 130 -4.09 -8.62 -10.91
CA SER A 130 -4.01 -8.45 -12.36
C SER A 130 -5.14 -7.59 -12.93
N GLY A 131 -6.28 -7.52 -12.23
CA GLY A 131 -7.38 -6.64 -12.59
C GLY A 131 -7.25 -5.19 -12.13
N TYR A 132 -6.26 -4.89 -11.28
CA TYR A 132 -6.05 -3.53 -10.76
C TYR A 132 -4.99 -2.83 -11.60
N PRO A 133 -5.33 -1.74 -12.30
CA PRO A 133 -4.38 -1.08 -13.21
C PRO A 133 -3.07 -0.66 -12.53
N ASP A 134 -3.13 -0.17 -11.30
CA ASP A 134 -1.96 0.36 -10.58
C ASP A 134 -1.24 -0.70 -9.73
N CYS A 135 -1.56 -1.97 -9.92
CA CYS A 135 -0.80 -3.09 -9.35
C CYS A 135 0.00 -3.83 -10.42
N ARG A 136 -0.12 -3.45 -11.68
CA ARG A 136 0.55 -4.14 -12.78
C ARG A 136 2.04 -3.85 -12.80
N PRO A 137 2.89 -4.83 -13.16
CA PRO A 137 4.34 -4.62 -13.22
C PRO A 137 4.74 -3.44 -14.10
N GLU A 138 4.05 -3.24 -15.21
CA GLU A 138 4.32 -2.13 -16.13
C GLU A 138 4.10 -0.78 -15.46
N TYR A 139 3.02 -0.68 -14.65
CA TYR A 139 2.74 0.53 -13.90
C TYR A 139 3.84 0.83 -12.88
N ILE A 140 4.21 -0.17 -12.07
CA ILE A 140 5.22 -0.01 -11.03
C ILE A 140 6.56 0.40 -11.66
N SER A 141 6.95 -0.25 -12.76
CA SER A 141 8.17 0.10 -13.49
C SER A 141 8.14 1.53 -14.01
N SER A 142 6.99 1.98 -14.54
CA SER A 142 6.80 3.36 -14.99
C SER A 142 6.94 4.36 -13.85
N PHE A 143 6.33 4.07 -12.72
CA PHE A 143 6.41 4.95 -11.55
C PHE A 143 7.85 5.06 -11.04
N GLU A 144 8.57 3.95 -11.02
CA GLU A 144 9.97 3.92 -10.60
C GLU A 144 10.85 4.86 -11.44
N LYS A 145 10.54 4.99 -12.72
CA LYS A 145 11.28 5.88 -13.63
C LYS A 145 10.96 7.36 -13.43
N THR A 146 9.87 7.66 -12.78
CA THR A 146 9.46 9.03 -12.51
C THR A 146 10.31 9.63 -11.38
#